data_fe8e1e1f29bbe41de4ff9d32596e8ed8
#
_entry.id   fe8e1e1f29bbe41de4ff9d32596e8ed8
#
_cell.length_a   1.000
_cell.length_b   1.000
_cell.length_c   1.000
_cell.angle_alpha   90.00
_cell.angle_beta   90.00
_cell.angle_gamma   90.00
#
_symmetry.space_group_name_H-M   'P 1'
#
loop_
_entity.id
_entity.type
_entity.pdbx_description
1 polymer ?
#
loop_
_entity_poly.entity_id
_entity_poly.type
_entity_poly.pdbx_seq_one_letter_code
_entity_poly.pdbx_strand_id
1 'polypeptide(L)'
;MFDPITIASTFYIRGFRAPGNYIQGRGVLSYLGKLVKRYGRKALVLSDSDVRRIVGGVVEESLRRFGVEYVYVIFNRECSWEEINRVTKIALENSVDMVIGVGGGKTMDTAKAVAIPNELAAVMVPTIASTDAPTSAVSVIYTEPYPGEFVEAINFHRNPDMVVVDTEVIAKAPARFLACGMGDAASHYWETRAVFQANKPGYVFMDYENRRGVEPLKPFDLPLHIAKLLWETLQKHGVAAMHAAKLKIVTPSLEQIVYANTLLSGLAFENGGTSLAHAIGNSLSVLEKKMKPLQYHGEMVAFGTLVEILAEGGLEYAVEFIKWAHSIGLPVTFEELGLRDVTDEDLYKVAEKVKATSEYQRLAYEISSDQIVAMMKVANEIGKKYGQLYPRAPYE
;
A
#
# COMPACT_ATOMS: atom_id res chain seq x y z
N MET A 1 11.76 37.39 10.74
CA MET A 1 10.91 36.39 10.03
C MET A 1 11.41 35.03 10.53
N PHE A 2 10.58 34.22 11.18
CA PHE A 2 11.03 32.92 11.68
C PHE A 2 11.15 31.97 10.50
N ASP A 3 12.25 31.22 10.44
CA ASP A 3 12.44 30.16 9.47
C ASP A 3 11.36 29.07 9.67
N PRO A 4 10.56 28.70 8.67
CA PRO A 4 9.55 27.65 8.79
C PRO A 4 10.11 26.33 9.30
N ILE A 5 11.32 25.95 8.92
CA ILE A 5 12.01 24.74 9.38
C ILE A 5 12.28 24.81 10.90
N THR A 6 12.75 25.95 11.39
CA THR A 6 12.97 26.16 12.83
C THR A 6 11.65 26.09 13.60
N ILE A 7 10.56 26.62 13.03
CA ILE A 7 9.21 26.52 13.62
C ILE A 7 8.76 25.05 13.68
N ALA A 8 8.92 24.29 12.60
CA ALA A 8 8.52 22.89 12.56
C ALA A 8 9.23 22.04 13.61
N SER A 9 10.55 22.24 13.79
CA SER A 9 11.33 21.51 14.78
C SER A 9 11.00 21.93 16.22
N THR A 10 10.74 23.22 16.45
CA THR A 10 10.54 23.79 17.79
C THR A 10 9.11 23.62 18.30
N PHE A 11 8.10 23.78 17.44
CA PHE A 11 6.69 23.78 17.81
C PHE A 11 5.93 22.54 17.34
N TYR A 12 6.62 21.52 16.80
CA TYR A 12 5.99 20.28 16.33
C TYR A 12 4.81 20.55 15.40
N ILE A 13 5.04 21.27 14.30
CA ILE A 13 4.02 21.45 13.27
C ILE A 13 3.53 20.08 12.84
N ARG A 14 2.21 19.94 12.80
CA ARG A 14 1.51 18.69 12.50
C ARG A 14 0.71 18.84 11.24
N GLY A 15 0.58 17.76 10.48
CA GLY A 15 -0.21 17.71 9.27
C GLY A 15 -1.04 16.44 9.18
N PHE A 16 -2.09 16.50 8.38
CA PHE A 16 -2.93 15.35 8.04
C PHE A 16 -3.34 15.46 6.58
N ARG A 17 -3.27 14.36 5.84
CA ARG A 17 -3.64 14.27 4.43
C ARG A 17 -4.66 13.16 4.19
N ALA A 18 -5.46 13.33 3.15
CA ALA A 18 -6.42 12.36 2.68
C ALA A 18 -6.68 12.56 1.18
N PRO A 19 -7.19 11.58 0.45
CA PRO A 19 -7.68 11.78 -0.90
C PRO A 19 -8.84 12.78 -0.90
N GLY A 20 -8.97 13.55 -1.99
CA GLY A 20 -10.02 14.54 -2.12
C GLY A 20 -11.42 13.95 -2.00
N ASN A 21 -11.62 12.75 -2.55
CA ASN A 21 -12.86 11.97 -2.40
C ASN A 21 -12.55 10.48 -2.44
N TYR A 22 -13.26 9.72 -1.63
CA TYR A 22 -13.28 8.27 -1.69
C TYR A 22 -14.70 7.78 -1.88
N ILE A 23 -14.95 6.99 -2.92
CA ILE A 23 -16.28 6.48 -3.27
C ILE A 23 -16.16 4.98 -3.48
N GLN A 24 -16.91 4.20 -2.72
CA GLN A 24 -16.93 2.74 -2.78
C GLN A 24 -18.34 2.22 -2.93
N GLY A 25 -18.50 1.18 -3.72
CA GLY A 25 -19.75 0.44 -3.79
C GLY A 25 -19.79 -0.51 -4.99
N ARG A 26 -20.73 -1.44 -4.93
CA ARG A 26 -20.97 -2.42 -5.99
C ARG A 26 -21.47 -1.74 -7.27
N GLY A 27 -20.77 -1.95 -8.40
CA GLY A 27 -21.15 -1.43 -9.71
C GLY A 27 -20.91 0.07 -9.90
N VAL A 28 -20.14 0.71 -9.01
CA VAL A 28 -19.90 2.17 -9.03
C VAL A 28 -19.16 2.62 -10.30
N LEU A 29 -18.40 1.75 -10.97
CA LEU A 29 -17.73 2.07 -12.23
C LEU A 29 -18.69 2.51 -13.34
N SER A 30 -19.93 2.05 -13.32
CA SER A 30 -20.96 2.52 -14.28
C SER A 30 -21.28 4.00 -14.15
N TYR A 31 -20.88 4.64 -13.06
CA TYR A 31 -21.04 6.08 -12.78
C TYR A 31 -19.72 6.86 -12.87
N LEU A 32 -18.60 6.22 -13.22
CA LEU A 32 -17.28 6.85 -13.24
C LEU A 32 -17.29 8.18 -14.00
N GLY A 33 -17.81 8.19 -15.24
CA GLY A 33 -17.89 9.41 -16.05
C GLY A 33 -18.66 10.55 -15.37
N LYS A 34 -19.74 10.25 -14.63
CA LYS A 34 -20.50 11.24 -13.84
C LYS A 34 -19.64 11.81 -12.70
N LEU A 35 -18.87 10.95 -12.03
CA LEU A 35 -18.05 11.34 -10.88
C LEU A 35 -16.88 12.22 -11.30
N VAL A 36 -16.21 11.87 -12.41
CA VAL A 36 -14.98 12.56 -12.85
C VAL A 36 -15.24 13.81 -13.70
N LYS A 37 -16.43 13.97 -14.27
CA LYS A 37 -16.79 15.11 -15.14
C LYS A 37 -16.50 16.49 -14.54
N ARG A 38 -16.50 16.61 -13.20
CA ARG A 38 -16.18 17.86 -12.52
C ARG A 38 -14.71 18.26 -12.62
N TYR A 39 -13.82 17.35 -12.97
CA TYR A 39 -12.39 17.60 -13.13
C TYR A 39 -12.00 18.02 -14.55
N GLY A 40 -12.90 17.86 -15.53
CA GLY A 40 -12.63 18.25 -16.90
C GLY A 40 -13.46 17.46 -17.92
N ARG A 41 -13.09 17.62 -19.17
CA ARG A 41 -13.82 17.04 -20.32
C ARG A 41 -13.09 15.88 -20.98
N LYS A 42 -11.78 15.78 -20.77
CA LYS A 42 -10.94 14.78 -21.45
C LYS A 42 -10.03 14.05 -20.46
N ALA A 43 -10.07 12.74 -20.48
CA ALA A 43 -9.30 11.86 -19.60
C ALA A 43 -8.22 11.07 -20.36
N LEU A 44 -7.08 10.80 -19.72
CA LEU A 44 -6.22 9.68 -20.08
C LEU A 44 -6.59 8.51 -19.17
N VAL A 45 -6.97 7.37 -19.75
CA VAL A 45 -7.22 6.12 -19.01
C VAL A 45 -6.01 5.22 -19.16
N LEU A 46 -5.35 4.92 -18.05
CA LEU A 46 -4.17 4.06 -17.98
C LEU A 46 -4.53 2.73 -17.36
N SER A 47 -4.33 1.62 -18.06
CA SER A 47 -4.45 0.26 -17.50
C SER A 47 -3.63 -0.74 -18.30
N ASP A 48 -3.25 -1.85 -17.70
CA ASP A 48 -2.69 -2.96 -18.47
C ASP A 48 -3.74 -3.64 -19.36
N SER A 49 -3.29 -4.51 -20.28
CA SER A 49 -4.15 -5.18 -21.25
C SER A 49 -5.17 -6.13 -20.62
N ASP A 50 -4.81 -6.78 -19.50
CA ASP A 50 -5.69 -7.72 -18.82
C ASP A 50 -6.82 -6.98 -18.08
N VAL A 51 -6.47 -5.91 -17.36
CA VAL A 51 -7.45 -5.04 -16.69
C VAL A 51 -8.37 -4.38 -17.71
N ARG A 52 -7.85 -3.89 -18.85
CA ARG A 52 -8.70 -3.35 -19.94
C ARG A 52 -9.71 -4.37 -20.44
N ARG A 53 -9.31 -5.63 -20.61
CA ARG A 53 -10.21 -6.71 -21.03
C ARG A 53 -11.33 -6.96 -20.02
N ILE A 54 -11.03 -6.83 -18.71
CA ILE A 54 -11.97 -7.14 -17.63
C ILE A 54 -12.94 -5.98 -17.38
N VAL A 55 -12.45 -4.74 -17.26
CA VAL A 55 -13.26 -3.58 -16.85
C VAL A 55 -13.28 -2.44 -17.87
N GLY A 56 -12.45 -2.47 -18.91
CA GLY A 56 -12.32 -1.39 -19.88
C GLY A 56 -13.64 -1.01 -20.52
N GLY A 57 -14.48 -1.98 -20.89
CA GLY A 57 -15.78 -1.73 -21.50
C GLY A 57 -16.71 -0.90 -20.63
N VAL A 58 -16.78 -1.18 -19.32
CA VAL A 58 -17.62 -0.43 -18.36
C VAL A 58 -17.06 0.99 -18.17
N VAL A 59 -15.73 1.13 -18.06
CA VAL A 59 -15.07 2.43 -17.93
C VAL A 59 -15.34 3.29 -19.16
N GLU A 60 -15.07 2.78 -20.37
CA GLU A 60 -15.26 3.50 -21.62
C GLU A 60 -16.74 3.87 -21.87
N GLU A 61 -17.68 2.96 -21.57
CA GLU A 61 -19.10 3.23 -21.68
C GLU A 61 -19.54 4.34 -20.71
N SER A 62 -19.08 4.26 -19.45
CA SER A 62 -19.40 5.28 -18.47
C SER A 62 -18.87 6.67 -18.88
N LEU A 63 -17.64 6.77 -19.35
CA LEU A 63 -17.06 8.04 -19.82
C LEU A 63 -17.88 8.60 -20.99
N ARG A 64 -18.17 7.80 -22.01
CA ARG A 64 -18.98 8.22 -23.18
C ARG A 64 -20.39 8.67 -22.78
N ARG A 65 -21.06 7.90 -21.92
CA ARG A 65 -22.43 8.20 -21.45
C ARG A 65 -22.54 9.57 -20.78
N PHE A 66 -21.52 9.98 -20.05
CA PHE A 66 -21.52 11.25 -19.34
C PHE A 66 -20.76 12.38 -20.07
N GLY A 67 -20.35 12.15 -21.33
CA GLY A 67 -19.74 13.15 -22.19
C GLY A 67 -18.31 13.53 -21.76
N VAL A 68 -17.54 12.54 -21.29
CA VAL A 68 -16.11 12.67 -21.03
C VAL A 68 -15.35 11.99 -22.18
N GLU A 69 -14.59 12.78 -22.92
CA GLU A 69 -13.68 12.26 -23.94
C GLU A 69 -12.51 11.53 -23.29
N TYR A 70 -11.90 10.56 -23.98
CA TYR A 70 -10.79 9.85 -23.40
C TYR A 70 -9.77 9.36 -24.45
N VAL A 71 -8.53 9.25 -24.00
CA VAL A 71 -7.43 8.54 -24.66
C VAL A 71 -7.10 7.33 -23.80
N TYR A 72 -7.15 6.13 -24.37
CA TYR A 72 -6.82 4.91 -23.66
C TYR A 72 -5.37 4.52 -23.89
N VAL A 73 -4.58 4.38 -22.83
CA VAL A 73 -3.17 4.03 -22.88
C VAL A 73 -2.93 2.71 -22.17
N ILE A 74 -2.26 1.78 -22.85
CA ILE A 74 -1.87 0.51 -22.24
C ILE A 74 -0.61 0.74 -21.40
N PHE A 75 -0.71 0.35 -20.13
CA PHE A 75 0.37 0.37 -19.15
C PHE A 75 1.33 -0.80 -19.39
N ASN A 76 2.65 -0.53 -19.39
CA ASN A 76 3.69 -1.51 -19.67
C ASN A 76 4.08 -2.39 -18.44
N ARG A 77 3.23 -2.46 -17.43
CA ARG A 77 3.34 -3.30 -16.22
C ARG A 77 4.34 -2.85 -15.17
N GLU A 78 5.24 -1.89 -15.46
CA GLU A 78 6.19 -1.39 -14.47
C GLU A 78 6.03 0.11 -14.21
N CYS A 79 6.06 0.53 -12.95
CA CYS A 79 6.11 1.95 -12.59
C CYS A 79 7.57 2.41 -12.65
N SER A 80 8.02 2.75 -13.84
CA SER A 80 9.37 3.24 -14.13
C SER A 80 9.38 4.68 -14.59
N TRP A 81 10.54 5.35 -14.52
CA TRP A 81 10.67 6.70 -15.07
C TRP A 81 10.44 6.73 -16.57
N GLU A 82 10.82 5.68 -17.31
CA GLU A 82 10.59 5.52 -18.73
C GLU A 82 9.09 5.51 -19.04
N GLU A 83 8.34 4.70 -18.30
CA GLU A 83 6.88 4.58 -18.48
C GLU A 83 6.15 5.86 -18.05
N ILE A 84 6.54 6.48 -16.94
CA ILE A 84 5.97 7.75 -16.47
C ILE A 84 6.19 8.83 -17.55
N ASN A 85 7.40 8.95 -18.09
CA ASN A 85 7.71 9.93 -19.14
C ASN A 85 6.94 9.67 -20.44
N ARG A 86 6.80 8.39 -20.83
CA ARG A 86 6.00 8.00 -22.01
C ARG A 86 4.54 8.41 -21.85
N VAL A 87 3.93 8.09 -20.71
CA VAL A 87 2.51 8.40 -20.45
C VAL A 87 2.30 9.90 -20.27
N THR A 88 3.23 10.61 -19.62
CA THR A 88 3.21 12.07 -19.49
C THR A 88 3.20 12.75 -20.86
N LYS A 89 4.06 12.33 -21.77
CA LYS A 89 4.10 12.86 -23.13
C LYS A 89 2.73 12.71 -23.83
N ILE A 90 2.13 11.52 -23.75
CA ILE A 90 0.81 11.25 -24.34
C ILE A 90 -0.26 12.15 -23.68
N ALA A 91 -0.23 12.33 -22.38
CA ALA A 91 -1.20 13.16 -21.65
C ALA A 91 -1.13 14.62 -22.13
N LEU A 92 0.06 15.19 -22.22
CA LEU A 92 0.28 16.57 -22.64
C LEU A 92 -0.05 16.79 -24.12
N GLU A 93 0.37 15.91 -25.03
CA GLU A 93 0.06 15.98 -26.47
C GLU A 93 -1.45 15.92 -26.74
N ASN A 94 -2.20 15.24 -25.89
CA ASN A 94 -3.66 15.12 -26.01
C ASN A 94 -4.41 16.18 -25.21
N SER A 95 -3.74 17.06 -24.46
CA SER A 95 -4.34 18.10 -23.63
C SER A 95 -5.44 17.55 -22.72
N VAL A 96 -5.14 16.47 -21.95
CA VAL A 96 -6.10 15.88 -21.04
C VAL A 96 -6.21 16.70 -19.75
N ASP A 97 -7.37 16.68 -19.13
CA ASP A 97 -7.63 17.36 -17.85
C ASP A 97 -7.34 16.48 -16.63
N MET A 98 -7.33 15.16 -16.85
CA MET A 98 -7.19 14.17 -15.79
C MET A 98 -6.53 12.89 -16.26
N VAL A 99 -5.92 12.16 -15.32
CA VAL A 99 -5.42 10.79 -15.51
C VAL A 99 -6.22 9.85 -14.64
N ILE A 100 -6.80 8.82 -15.23
CA ILE A 100 -7.55 7.76 -14.54
C ILE A 100 -6.71 6.50 -14.56
N GLY A 101 -6.09 6.14 -13.44
CA GLY A 101 -5.34 4.90 -13.26
C GLY A 101 -6.28 3.76 -12.89
N VAL A 102 -6.46 2.78 -13.78
CA VAL A 102 -7.35 1.62 -13.57
C VAL A 102 -6.50 0.37 -13.44
N GLY A 103 -6.34 -0.18 -12.24
CA GLY A 103 -5.47 -1.35 -12.06
C GLY A 103 -5.04 -1.62 -10.63
N GLY A 104 -3.87 -2.24 -10.50
CA GLY A 104 -3.18 -2.46 -9.22
C GLY A 104 -2.26 -1.29 -8.84
N GLY A 105 -1.48 -1.47 -7.77
CA GLY A 105 -0.59 -0.44 -7.20
C GLY A 105 0.31 0.23 -8.23
N LYS A 106 1.05 -0.53 -9.04
CA LYS A 106 1.99 0.01 -10.04
C LYS A 106 1.30 0.88 -11.10
N THR A 107 0.10 0.51 -11.54
CA THR A 107 -0.70 1.33 -12.48
C THR A 107 -1.12 2.65 -11.83
N MET A 108 -1.56 2.61 -10.58
CA MET A 108 -1.99 3.80 -9.84
C MET A 108 -0.80 4.71 -9.49
N ASP A 109 0.34 4.13 -9.12
CA ASP A 109 1.57 4.88 -8.87
C ASP A 109 2.05 5.62 -10.12
N THR A 110 2.03 4.96 -11.29
CA THR A 110 2.32 5.60 -12.56
C THR A 110 1.31 6.73 -12.86
N ALA A 111 0.01 6.48 -12.65
CA ALA A 111 -1.01 7.50 -12.90
C ALA A 111 -0.85 8.73 -11.98
N LYS A 112 -0.51 8.54 -10.69
CA LYS A 112 -0.18 9.64 -9.76
C LYS A 112 1.04 10.42 -10.22
N ALA A 113 2.12 9.71 -10.59
CA ALA A 113 3.38 10.31 -11.03
C ALA A 113 3.24 11.08 -12.36
N VAL A 114 2.27 10.71 -13.19
CA VAL A 114 1.90 11.48 -14.39
C VAL A 114 1.01 12.67 -14.04
N ALA A 115 -0.04 12.46 -13.26
CA ALA A 115 -1.06 13.49 -13.03
C ALA A 115 -0.57 14.62 -12.13
N ILE A 116 -0.05 14.30 -10.93
CA ILE A 116 0.19 15.28 -9.89
C ILE A 116 1.26 16.32 -10.27
N PRO A 117 2.43 15.93 -10.79
CA PRO A 117 3.44 16.92 -11.19
C PRO A 117 3.02 17.81 -12.36
N ASN A 118 2.06 17.38 -13.16
CA ASN A 118 1.55 18.12 -14.31
C ASN A 118 0.24 18.88 -14.02
N GLU A 119 -0.15 18.99 -12.76
CA GLU A 119 -1.39 19.67 -12.29
C GLU A 119 -2.68 19.12 -12.94
N LEU A 120 -2.65 17.86 -13.37
CA LEU A 120 -3.83 17.14 -13.85
C LEU A 120 -4.55 16.50 -12.69
N ALA A 121 -5.87 16.32 -12.77
CA ALA A 121 -6.59 15.59 -11.75
C ALA A 121 -6.16 14.11 -11.74
N ALA A 122 -5.90 13.58 -10.55
CA ALA A 122 -5.49 12.21 -10.32
C ALA A 122 -6.69 11.38 -9.82
N VAL A 123 -7.16 10.44 -10.64
CA VAL A 123 -8.31 9.56 -10.31
C VAL A 123 -7.83 8.12 -10.26
N MET A 124 -7.98 7.48 -9.10
CA MET A 124 -7.55 6.10 -8.87
C MET A 124 -8.73 5.14 -8.87
N VAL A 125 -8.63 4.08 -9.65
CA VAL A 125 -9.65 3.03 -9.77
C VAL A 125 -8.99 1.68 -9.52
N PRO A 126 -8.85 1.26 -8.25
CA PRO A 126 -8.25 -0.03 -7.93
C PRO A 126 -9.13 -1.19 -8.41
N THR A 127 -8.51 -2.18 -9.05
CA THR A 127 -9.17 -3.44 -9.48
C THR A 127 -8.86 -4.60 -8.56
N ILE A 128 -7.94 -4.39 -7.63
CA ILE A 128 -7.56 -5.28 -6.53
C ILE A 128 -7.38 -4.43 -5.27
N ALA A 129 -7.64 -4.99 -4.08
CA ALA A 129 -7.44 -4.33 -2.80
C ALA A 129 -6.22 -4.92 -2.08
N SER A 130 -5.06 -4.89 -2.74
CA SER A 130 -3.82 -5.52 -2.28
C SER A 130 -2.87 -4.57 -1.55
N THR A 131 -3.13 -3.26 -1.60
CA THR A 131 -2.34 -2.18 -0.97
C THR A 131 -3.20 -0.92 -0.81
N ASP A 132 -2.66 0.10 -0.18
CA ASP A 132 -3.24 1.43 -0.03
C ASP A 132 -2.78 2.46 -1.08
N ALA A 133 -2.05 2.04 -2.09
CA ALA A 133 -1.62 2.88 -3.21
C ALA A 133 -2.70 3.78 -3.82
N PRO A 134 -4.01 3.39 -3.85
CA PRO A 134 -5.04 4.27 -4.39
C PRO A 134 -5.24 5.57 -3.63
N THR A 135 -4.90 5.64 -2.35
CA THR A 135 -5.22 6.79 -1.48
C THR A 135 -4.03 7.63 -1.11
N SER A 136 -2.83 7.06 -1.08
CA SER A 136 -1.61 7.76 -0.64
C SER A 136 -1.03 8.71 -1.69
N ALA A 137 -0.34 9.75 -1.23
CA ALA A 137 0.45 10.67 -2.06
C ALA A 137 1.87 10.14 -2.32
N VAL A 138 2.02 8.84 -2.48
CA VAL A 138 3.30 8.16 -2.70
C VAL A 138 3.24 7.34 -3.98
N SER A 139 4.34 7.29 -4.73
CA SER A 139 4.55 6.33 -5.81
C SER A 139 5.89 5.64 -5.65
N VAL A 140 5.90 4.33 -5.86
CA VAL A 140 7.11 3.51 -5.80
C VAL A 140 7.62 3.28 -7.22
N ILE A 141 8.88 3.64 -7.45
CA ILE A 141 9.53 3.58 -8.77
C ILE A 141 10.44 2.35 -8.84
N TYR A 142 10.40 1.70 -9.98
CA TYR A 142 11.17 0.50 -10.27
C TYR A 142 11.96 0.66 -11.58
N THR A 143 12.98 -0.19 -11.78
CA THR A 143 13.67 -0.32 -13.07
C THR A 143 12.82 -1.06 -14.09
N GLU A 144 13.10 -0.90 -15.38
CA GLU A 144 12.61 -1.79 -16.44
C GLU A 144 13.65 -2.89 -16.76
N PRO A 145 13.23 -4.04 -17.33
CA PRO A 145 11.84 -4.45 -17.61
C PRO A 145 11.15 -5.05 -16.38
N TYR A 146 9.81 -5.25 -16.48
CA TYR A 146 9.05 -5.99 -15.46
C TYR A 146 9.52 -7.46 -15.36
N PRO A 147 9.69 -8.02 -14.13
CA PRO A 147 9.66 -7.34 -12.84
C PRO A 147 10.95 -6.55 -12.58
N GLY A 148 10.79 -5.25 -12.30
CA GLY A 148 11.89 -4.34 -12.02
C GLY A 148 12.36 -4.38 -10.57
N GLU A 149 13.58 -3.85 -10.33
CA GLU A 149 14.12 -3.66 -8.98
C GLU A 149 13.69 -2.30 -8.43
N PHE A 150 13.48 -2.20 -7.12
CA PHE A 150 13.14 -0.95 -6.44
C PHE A 150 14.23 0.12 -6.67
N VAL A 151 13.81 1.30 -7.08
CA VAL A 151 14.67 2.48 -7.24
C VAL A 151 14.48 3.46 -6.09
N GLU A 152 13.27 4.03 -5.96
CA GLU A 152 12.94 5.03 -4.95
C GLU A 152 11.44 5.09 -4.69
N ALA A 153 11.05 5.73 -3.58
CA ALA A 153 9.68 6.14 -3.33
C ALA A 153 9.61 7.67 -3.39
N ILE A 154 8.70 8.20 -4.21
CA ILE A 154 8.48 9.63 -4.37
C ILE A 154 7.21 10.06 -3.65
N ASN A 155 7.29 11.19 -2.93
CA ASN A 155 6.17 11.79 -2.22
C ASN A 155 5.67 13.01 -2.98
N PHE A 156 4.36 13.13 -3.13
CA PHE A 156 3.72 14.26 -3.79
C PHE A 156 3.16 15.26 -2.77
N HIS A 157 2.98 16.50 -3.21
CA HIS A 157 2.42 17.58 -2.38
C HIS A 157 0.93 17.41 -2.09
N ARG A 158 0.22 16.53 -2.80
CA ARG A 158 -1.20 16.22 -2.61
C ARG A 158 -1.53 14.76 -2.90
N ASN A 159 -2.61 14.30 -2.28
CA ASN A 159 -3.18 12.98 -2.55
C ASN A 159 -4.00 12.99 -3.86
N PRO A 160 -4.42 11.82 -4.35
CA PRO A 160 -5.37 11.73 -5.45
C PRO A 160 -6.64 12.54 -5.22
N ASP A 161 -7.15 13.17 -6.28
CA ASP A 161 -8.39 13.96 -6.21
C ASP A 161 -9.62 13.09 -6.00
N MET A 162 -9.57 11.84 -6.50
CA MET A 162 -10.65 10.88 -6.33
C MET A 162 -10.15 9.44 -6.36
N VAL A 163 -10.73 8.63 -5.49
CA VAL A 163 -10.61 7.17 -5.49
C VAL A 163 -12.00 6.58 -5.72
N VAL A 164 -12.15 5.71 -6.73
CA VAL A 164 -13.41 5.06 -7.06
C VAL A 164 -13.21 3.54 -6.99
N VAL A 165 -13.86 2.90 -6.04
CA VAL A 165 -13.65 1.50 -5.68
C VAL A 165 -14.90 0.68 -5.98
N ASP A 166 -14.85 -0.13 -7.04
CA ASP A 166 -15.94 -1.05 -7.37
C ASP A 166 -15.73 -2.40 -6.69
N THR A 167 -16.51 -2.66 -5.67
CA THR A 167 -16.37 -3.87 -4.86
C THR A 167 -16.76 -5.15 -5.60
N GLU A 168 -17.55 -5.05 -6.67
CA GLU A 168 -17.83 -6.21 -7.55
C GLU A 168 -16.60 -6.60 -8.38
N VAL A 169 -15.81 -5.60 -8.83
CA VAL A 169 -14.55 -5.86 -9.54
C VAL A 169 -13.56 -6.52 -8.60
N ILE A 170 -13.40 -5.98 -7.39
CA ILE A 170 -12.48 -6.54 -6.39
C ILE A 170 -12.91 -7.94 -5.93
N ALA A 171 -14.21 -8.20 -5.76
CA ALA A 171 -14.71 -9.52 -5.41
C ALA A 171 -14.35 -10.59 -6.44
N LYS A 172 -14.26 -10.21 -7.72
CA LYS A 172 -13.90 -11.12 -8.84
C LYS A 172 -12.40 -11.36 -8.98
N ALA A 173 -11.57 -10.54 -8.35
CA ALA A 173 -10.11 -10.70 -8.35
C ALA A 173 -9.69 -11.96 -7.56
N PRO A 174 -8.47 -12.50 -7.76
CA PRO A 174 -7.92 -13.55 -6.91
C PRO A 174 -7.91 -13.16 -5.43
N ALA A 175 -8.45 -14.04 -4.56
CA ALA A 175 -8.58 -13.76 -3.12
C ALA A 175 -7.24 -13.47 -2.42
N ARG A 176 -6.12 -14.01 -2.95
CA ARG A 176 -4.77 -13.73 -2.46
C ARG A 176 -4.46 -12.23 -2.41
N PHE A 177 -4.93 -11.43 -3.37
CA PHE A 177 -4.71 -9.99 -3.36
C PHE A 177 -5.43 -9.30 -2.19
N LEU A 178 -6.62 -9.77 -1.83
CA LEU A 178 -7.32 -9.25 -0.66
C LEU A 178 -6.56 -9.57 0.64
N ALA A 179 -6.02 -10.80 0.76
CA ALA A 179 -5.18 -11.20 1.88
C ALA A 179 -3.90 -10.37 1.95
N CYS A 180 -3.23 -10.13 0.80
CA CYS A 180 -2.04 -9.26 0.75
C CYS A 180 -2.34 -7.86 1.29
N GLY A 181 -3.46 -7.25 0.88
CA GLY A 181 -3.85 -5.94 1.41
C GLY A 181 -4.12 -5.95 2.92
N MET A 182 -4.69 -7.04 3.44
CA MET A 182 -4.87 -7.19 4.88
C MET A 182 -3.54 -7.37 5.63
N GLY A 183 -2.56 -8.05 5.01
CA GLY A 183 -1.22 -8.23 5.58
C GLY A 183 -0.43 -6.92 5.67
N ASP A 184 -0.53 -6.11 4.62
CA ASP A 184 0.01 -4.75 4.57
C ASP A 184 -0.66 -3.87 5.64
N ALA A 185 -1.99 -3.78 5.60
CA ALA A 185 -2.80 -2.95 6.49
C ALA A 185 -2.63 -3.29 7.98
N ALA A 186 -2.44 -4.56 8.33
CA ALA A 186 -2.31 -4.99 9.73
C ALA A 186 -1.08 -4.42 10.43
N SER A 187 0.02 -4.16 9.69
CA SER A 187 1.24 -3.61 10.24
C SER A 187 1.04 -2.21 10.83
N HIS A 188 0.18 -1.41 10.21
CA HIS A 188 0.02 0.01 10.55
C HIS A 188 -0.48 0.24 11.97
N TYR A 189 -1.18 -0.72 12.58
CA TYR A 189 -1.57 -0.61 13.99
C TYR A 189 -0.34 -0.58 14.92
N TRP A 190 0.64 -1.42 14.65
CA TRP A 190 1.86 -1.53 15.45
C TRP A 190 2.82 -0.39 15.13
N GLU A 191 3.06 -0.16 13.86
CA GLU A 191 4.01 0.83 13.36
C GLU A 191 3.62 2.26 13.71
N THR A 192 2.35 2.66 13.49
CA THR A 192 1.87 4.00 13.85
C THR A 192 2.03 4.26 15.37
N ARG A 193 1.79 3.25 16.21
CA ARG A 193 2.06 3.33 17.66
C ARG A 193 3.55 3.55 17.94
N ALA A 194 4.41 2.74 17.33
CA ALA A 194 5.86 2.85 17.51
C ALA A 194 6.39 4.22 17.09
N VAL A 195 5.99 4.72 15.92
CA VAL A 195 6.38 6.04 15.41
C VAL A 195 5.89 7.16 16.32
N PHE A 196 4.64 7.08 16.79
CA PHE A 196 4.06 8.07 17.70
C PHE A 196 4.79 8.08 19.05
N GLN A 197 5.03 6.91 19.64
CA GLN A 197 5.78 6.78 20.92
C GLN A 197 7.21 7.26 20.79
N ALA A 198 7.85 7.01 19.65
CA ALA A 198 9.20 7.51 19.35
C ALA A 198 9.21 9.02 19.07
N ASN A 199 8.05 9.66 18.98
CA ASN A 199 7.91 11.08 18.61
C ASN A 199 8.59 11.41 17.27
N LYS A 200 8.52 10.48 16.30
CA LYS A 200 9.11 10.63 14.96
C LYS A 200 8.09 11.21 13.97
N PRO A 201 8.53 11.76 12.84
CA PRO A 201 7.63 12.27 11.82
C PRO A 201 6.99 11.16 10.98
N GLY A 202 5.78 11.43 10.45
CA GLY A 202 5.11 10.61 9.42
C GLY A 202 5.58 10.94 7.99
N TYR A 203 4.70 10.77 7.01
CA TYR A 203 4.97 11.05 5.58
C TYR A 203 4.30 12.32 5.05
N VAL A 204 3.74 13.16 5.89
CA VAL A 204 3.16 14.45 5.50
C VAL A 204 4.27 15.49 5.41
N PHE A 205 4.30 16.25 4.32
CA PHE A 205 5.34 17.22 4.03
C PHE A 205 4.76 18.62 3.79
N MET A 206 5.56 19.67 4.02
CA MET A 206 5.17 21.08 3.87
C MET A 206 5.62 21.73 2.55
N ASP A 207 6.60 21.14 1.85
CA ASP A 207 7.14 21.76 0.64
C ASP A 207 6.21 21.58 -0.56
N TYR A 208 5.58 22.67 -0.94
CA TYR A 208 4.71 22.73 -2.11
C TYR A 208 5.42 23.30 -3.36
N GLU A 209 6.54 24.04 -3.19
CA GLU A 209 7.22 24.68 -4.30
C GLU A 209 8.01 23.67 -5.15
N ASN A 210 8.77 22.79 -4.50
CA ASN A 210 9.53 21.75 -5.17
C ASN A 210 8.73 20.47 -5.41
N ARG A 211 7.46 20.43 -4.94
CA ARG A 211 6.56 19.25 -5.02
C ARG A 211 7.13 17.98 -4.36
N ARG A 212 8.21 18.13 -3.61
CA ARG A 212 8.85 17.13 -2.76
C ARG A 212 8.89 17.65 -1.33
N GLY A 213 8.58 16.80 -0.37
CA GLY A 213 8.64 17.20 1.01
C GLY A 213 10.06 17.49 1.45
N VAL A 214 10.27 18.64 2.09
CA VAL A 214 11.56 19.01 2.68
C VAL A 214 11.62 18.53 4.12
N GLU A 215 10.55 18.72 4.88
CA GLU A 215 10.51 18.41 6.29
C GLU A 215 9.23 17.62 6.62
N PRO A 216 9.34 16.36 7.06
CA PRO A 216 8.19 15.57 7.43
C PRO A 216 7.57 16.10 8.73
N LEU A 217 6.25 16.17 8.75
CA LEU A 217 5.49 16.69 9.88
C LEU A 217 5.24 15.61 10.94
N LYS A 218 5.10 16.04 12.20
CA LYS A 218 4.69 15.16 13.29
C LYS A 218 3.24 14.71 13.10
N PRO A 219 2.88 13.47 13.47
CA PRO A 219 1.50 13.02 13.42
C PRO A 219 0.65 13.68 14.51
N PHE A 220 -0.65 13.82 14.23
CA PHE A 220 -1.67 13.94 15.27
C PHE A 220 -1.88 12.59 15.96
N ASP A 221 -2.74 12.54 16.97
CA ASP A 221 -3.23 11.29 17.56
C ASP A 221 -4.28 10.58 16.69
N LEU A 222 -4.94 11.30 15.77
CA LEU A 222 -5.95 10.75 14.87
C LEU A 222 -5.49 9.52 14.09
N PRO A 223 -4.29 9.44 13.50
CA PRO A 223 -3.78 8.24 12.84
C PRO A 223 -3.74 7.01 13.74
N LEU A 224 -3.49 7.16 15.06
CA LEU A 224 -3.54 6.05 16.01
C LEU A 224 -4.96 5.45 16.12
N HIS A 225 -5.97 6.29 16.13
CA HIS A 225 -7.36 5.86 16.17
C HIS A 225 -7.78 5.21 14.86
N ILE A 226 -7.31 5.73 13.72
CA ILE A 226 -7.53 5.13 12.40
C ILE A 226 -6.86 3.75 12.34
N ALA A 227 -5.61 3.63 12.77
CA ALA A 227 -4.87 2.36 12.79
C ALA A 227 -5.51 1.32 13.73
N LYS A 228 -6.06 1.76 14.87
CA LYS A 228 -6.84 0.90 15.75
C LYS A 228 -8.13 0.42 15.09
N LEU A 229 -8.91 1.33 14.50
CA LEU A 229 -10.13 0.97 13.76
C LEU A 229 -9.81 0.01 12.61
N LEU A 230 -8.71 0.24 11.91
CA LEU A 230 -8.21 -0.63 10.87
C LEU A 230 -8.00 -2.06 11.39
N TRP A 231 -7.19 -2.23 12.45
CA TRP A 231 -6.91 -3.54 13.04
C TRP A 231 -8.18 -4.25 13.53
N GLU A 232 -9.07 -3.56 14.24
CA GLU A 232 -10.36 -4.09 14.69
C GLU A 232 -11.25 -4.55 13.52
N THR A 233 -11.23 -3.80 12.41
CA THR A 233 -11.96 -4.14 11.18
C THR A 233 -11.39 -5.41 10.52
N LEU A 234 -10.06 -5.52 10.42
CA LEU A 234 -9.39 -6.69 9.87
C LEU A 234 -9.69 -7.95 10.68
N GLN A 235 -9.61 -7.88 12.00
CA GLN A 235 -9.93 -9.00 12.89
C GLN A 235 -11.39 -9.43 12.76
N LYS A 236 -12.31 -8.49 12.75
CA LYS A 236 -13.75 -8.77 12.73
C LYS A 236 -14.26 -9.31 11.40
N HIS A 237 -13.73 -8.82 10.28
CA HIS A 237 -14.29 -9.06 8.95
C HIS A 237 -13.40 -9.90 8.04
N GLY A 238 -12.10 -10.05 8.34
CA GLY A 238 -11.10 -10.63 7.44
C GLY A 238 -11.46 -12.04 6.95
N VAL A 239 -11.77 -12.96 7.87
CA VAL A 239 -12.09 -14.34 7.50
C VAL A 239 -13.36 -14.42 6.63
N ALA A 240 -14.43 -13.71 7.02
CA ALA A 240 -15.67 -13.69 6.25
C ALA A 240 -15.48 -13.04 4.86
N ALA A 241 -14.65 -12.01 4.77
CA ALA A 241 -14.30 -11.37 3.49
C ALA A 241 -13.49 -12.31 2.58
N MET A 242 -12.57 -13.10 3.13
CA MET A 242 -11.84 -14.11 2.35
C MET A 242 -12.77 -15.17 1.76
N HIS A 243 -13.75 -15.67 2.52
CA HIS A 243 -14.77 -16.58 1.98
C HIS A 243 -15.60 -15.92 0.88
N ALA A 244 -16.01 -14.66 1.06
CA ALA A 244 -16.74 -13.90 0.04
C ALA A 244 -15.89 -13.72 -1.25
N ALA A 245 -14.59 -13.39 -1.12
CA ALA A 245 -13.67 -13.27 -2.26
C ALA A 245 -13.47 -14.61 -3.01
N LYS A 246 -13.35 -15.73 -2.29
CA LYS A 246 -13.30 -17.07 -2.90
C LYS A 246 -14.57 -17.42 -3.69
N LEU A 247 -15.72 -17.03 -3.17
CA LEU A 247 -17.01 -17.23 -3.81
C LEU A 247 -17.33 -16.17 -4.91
N LYS A 248 -16.46 -15.15 -5.06
CA LYS A 248 -16.63 -14.05 -6.02
C LYS A 248 -17.91 -13.23 -5.80
N ILE A 249 -18.32 -13.04 -4.54
CA ILE A 249 -19.54 -12.33 -4.16
C ILE A 249 -19.22 -11.12 -3.27
N VAL A 250 -20.01 -10.07 -3.42
CA VAL A 250 -19.95 -8.90 -2.55
C VAL A 250 -20.79 -9.16 -1.30
N THR A 251 -20.18 -8.97 -0.14
CA THR A 251 -20.84 -9.08 1.17
C THR A 251 -20.46 -7.87 2.03
N PRO A 252 -21.20 -7.57 3.11
CA PRO A 252 -20.82 -6.50 4.03
C PRO A 252 -19.40 -6.64 4.58
N SER A 253 -18.93 -7.87 4.86
CA SER A 253 -17.56 -8.09 5.32
C SER A 253 -16.52 -7.81 4.25
N LEU A 254 -16.78 -8.18 2.98
CA LEU A 254 -15.91 -7.80 1.86
C LEU A 254 -15.81 -6.28 1.71
N GLU A 255 -16.95 -5.57 1.76
CA GLU A 255 -16.99 -4.10 1.71
C GLU A 255 -16.13 -3.47 2.81
N GLN A 256 -16.21 -4.00 4.05
CA GLN A 256 -15.41 -3.51 5.17
C GLN A 256 -13.91 -3.76 4.98
N ILE A 257 -13.51 -4.91 4.43
CA ILE A 257 -12.09 -5.20 4.17
C ILE A 257 -11.55 -4.40 2.98
N VAL A 258 -12.33 -4.20 1.93
CA VAL A 258 -11.93 -3.31 0.83
C VAL A 258 -11.71 -1.89 1.35
N TYR A 259 -12.63 -1.36 2.15
CA TYR A 259 -12.50 -0.07 2.81
C TYR A 259 -11.26 -0.01 3.73
N ALA A 260 -11.01 -1.06 4.52
CA ALA A 260 -9.86 -1.15 5.39
C ALA A 260 -8.53 -1.12 4.60
N ASN A 261 -8.40 -1.97 3.57
CA ASN A 261 -7.17 -2.10 2.80
C ASN A 261 -6.85 -0.86 1.95
N THR A 262 -7.86 -0.17 1.43
CA THR A 262 -7.63 0.92 0.47
C THR A 262 -7.75 2.32 1.07
N LEU A 263 -8.56 2.54 2.09
CA LEU A 263 -8.71 3.87 2.71
C LEU A 263 -8.07 3.93 4.09
N LEU A 264 -8.50 3.07 5.04
CA LEU A 264 -7.98 3.18 6.42
C LEU A 264 -6.47 2.92 6.47
N SER A 265 -5.98 1.95 5.71
CA SER A 265 -4.55 1.64 5.57
C SER A 265 -3.77 2.87 5.10
N GLY A 266 -4.18 3.47 3.97
CA GLY A 266 -3.52 4.66 3.43
C GLY A 266 -3.54 5.86 4.39
N LEU A 267 -4.65 6.09 5.08
CA LEU A 267 -4.75 7.18 6.07
C LEU A 267 -3.86 6.93 7.29
N ALA A 268 -3.78 5.67 7.78
CA ALA A 268 -2.93 5.29 8.90
C ALA A 268 -1.45 5.43 8.54
N PHE A 269 -1.02 4.81 7.44
CA PHE A 269 0.36 4.82 6.95
C PHE A 269 0.86 6.24 6.69
N GLU A 270 0.17 6.99 5.84
CA GLU A 270 0.66 8.29 5.37
C GLU A 270 0.75 9.31 6.50
N ASN A 271 -0.23 9.30 7.41
CA ASN A 271 -0.29 10.28 8.50
C ASN A 271 0.36 9.80 9.80
N GLY A 272 0.47 8.48 10.00
CA GLY A 272 1.06 7.89 11.20
C GLY A 272 2.51 7.44 11.03
N GLY A 273 2.89 7.08 9.81
CA GLY A 273 4.21 6.53 9.49
C GLY A 273 4.29 5.01 9.65
N THR A 274 5.29 4.43 9.01
CA THR A 274 5.68 3.02 9.13
C THR A 274 7.02 2.89 9.84
N SER A 275 7.33 1.70 10.35
CA SER A 275 8.56 1.43 11.11
C SER A 275 9.16 0.05 10.80
N LEU A 276 9.38 -0.80 11.80
CA LEU A 276 10.14 -2.04 11.66
C LEU A 276 9.46 -3.07 10.76
N ALA A 277 8.13 -3.19 10.79
CA ALA A 277 7.42 -4.17 9.97
C ALA A 277 7.66 -3.92 8.47
N HIS A 278 7.49 -2.68 8.03
CA HIS A 278 7.78 -2.29 6.65
C HIS A 278 9.27 -2.29 6.34
N ALA A 279 10.14 -1.87 7.28
CA ALA A 279 11.58 -1.94 7.09
C ALA A 279 12.03 -3.38 6.76
N ILE A 280 11.51 -4.38 7.48
CA ILE A 280 11.79 -5.80 7.22
C ILE A 280 11.09 -6.27 5.95
N GLY A 281 9.78 -6.02 5.81
CA GLY A 281 9.00 -6.45 4.66
C GLY A 281 9.58 -5.98 3.32
N ASN A 282 9.94 -4.69 3.23
CA ASN A 282 10.60 -4.10 2.06
C ASN A 282 11.97 -4.71 1.81
N SER A 283 12.74 -4.97 2.89
CA SER A 283 14.09 -5.50 2.78
C SER A 283 14.14 -6.96 2.37
N LEU A 284 13.09 -7.75 2.66
CA LEU A 284 12.98 -9.14 2.19
C LEU A 284 12.98 -9.24 0.65
N SER A 285 12.68 -8.15 -0.06
CA SER A 285 12.76 -8.11 -1.53
C SER A 285 14.15 -8.46 -2.08
N VAL A 286 15.23 -8.27 -1.32
CA VAL A 286 16.59 -8.71 -1.76
C VAL A 286 16.68 -10.24 -1.93
N LEU A 287 15.73 -10.98 -1.37
CA LEU A 287 15.65 -12.44 -1.45
C LEU A 287 14.58 -12.94 -2.45
N GLU A 288 13.91 -12.06 -3.22
CA GLU A 288 12.84 -12.45 -4.14
C GLU A 288 13.25 -13.57 -5.11
N LYS A 289 14.49 -13.56 -5.60
CA LYS A 289 15.01 -14.62 -6.49
C LYS A 289 15.08 -16.02 -5.82
N LYS A 290 15.08 -16.06 -4.49
CA LYS A 290 15.06 -17.29 -3.67
C LYS A 290 13.64 -17.69 -3.26
N MET A 291 12.67 -16.76 -3.26
CA MET A 291 11.29 -17.02 -2.85
C MET A 291 10.56 -17.91 -3.86
N LYS A 292 10.10 -19.06 -3.40
CA LYS A 292 9.33 -20.02 -4.23
C LYS A 292 8.14 -20.57 -3.44
N PRO A 293 6.90 -20.17 -3.77
CA PRO A 293 6.52 -19.16 -4.78
C PRO A 293 6.91 -17.73 -4.37
N LEU A 294 6.97 -16.83 -5.36
CA LEU A 294 7.18 -15.40 -5.13
C LEU A 294 6.07 -14.84 -4.23
N GLN A 295 6.46 -14.04 -3.26
CA GLN A 295 5.53 -13.38 -2.35
C GLN A 295 5.26 -11.94 -2.79
N TYR A 296 4.05 -11.45 -2.49
CA TYR A 296 3.68 -10.07 -2.68
C TYR A 296 4.06 -9.23 -1.45
N HIS A 297 4.07 -7.92 -1.62
CA HIS A 297 4.46 -6.95 -0.58
C HIS A 297 3.79 -7.23 0.77
N GLY A 298 2.46 -7.30 0.83
CA GLY A 298 1.74 -7.50 2.09
C GLY A 298 1.98 -8.86 2.76
N GLU A 299 2.41 -9.89 2.00
CA GLU A 299 2.83 -11.17 2.57
C GLU A 299 4.19 -11.04 3.28
N MET A 300 5.12 -10.28 2.71
CA MET A 300 6.41 -9.98 3.34
C MET A 300 6.25 -9.05 4.55
N VAL A 301 5.37 -8.04 4.45
CA VAL A 301 5.05 -7.15 5.56
C VAL A 301 4.37 -7.88 6.70
N ALA A 302 3.53 -8.89 6.45
CA ALA A 302 2.93 -9.70 7.51
C ALA A 302 3.99 -10.40 8.39
N PHE A 303 5.05 -10.95 7.79
CA PHE A 303 6.17 -11.48 8.56
C PHE A 303 6.92 -10.38 9.32
N GLY A 304 7.16 -9.23 8.70
CA GLY A 304 7.75 -8.06 9.34
C GLY A 304 6.94 -7.60 10.56
N THR A 305 5.60 -7.62 10.46
CA THR A 305 4.68 -7.31 11.56
C THR A 305 4.86 -8.25 12.75
N LEU A 306 5.00 -9.55 12.50
CA LEU A 306 5.28 -10.51 13.57
C LEU A 306 6.61 -10.19 14.27
N VAL A 307 7.65 -9.80 13.50
CA VAL A 307 8.94 -9.40 14.08
C VAL A 307 8.78 -8.15 14.96
N GLU A 308 8.07 -7.13 14.50
CA GLU A 308 7.84 -5.90 15.27
C GLU A 308 7.07 -6.16 16.56
N ILE A 309 5.99 -6.95 16.51
CA ILE A 309 5.21 -7.32 17.71
C ILE A 309 6.09 -7.99 18.76
N LEU A 310 6.96 -8.90 18.33
CA LEU A 310 7.88 -9.60 19.25
C LEU A 310 9.00 -8.70 19.77
N ALA A 311 9.46 -7.73 18.96
CA ALA A 311 10.43 -6.73 19.38
C ALA A 311 9.89 -5.81 20.50
N GLU A 312 8.60 -5.53 20.48
CA GLU A 312 7.90 -4.81 21.55
C GLU A 312 7.62 -5.66 22.80
N GLY A 313 8.03 -6.95 22.81
CA GLY A 313 7.87 -7.86 23.95
C GLY A 313 6.48 -8.50 24.08
N GLY A 314 5.67 -8.45 23.01
CA GLY A 314 4.26 -8.86 23.03
C GLY A 314 4.02 -10.30 22.56
N LEU A 315 4.47 -11.36 23.29
CA LEU A 315 4.23 -12.75 22.88
C LEU A 315 2.72 -13.07 22.73
N GLU A 316 1.87 -12.58 23.62
CA GLU A 316 0.43 -12.81 23.53
C GLU A 316 -0.16 -12.21 22.25
N TYR A 317 0.22 -10.98 21.93
CA TYR A 317 -0.17 -10.32 20.68
C TYR A 317 0.40 -11.02 19.45
N ALA A 318 1.63 -11.55 19.52
CA ALA A 318 2.23 -12.31 18.44
C ALA A 318 1.44 -13.59 18.15
N VAL A 319 0.99 -14.31 19.17
CA VAL A 319 0.15 -15.52 19.03
C VAL A 319 -1.22 -15.17 18.44
N GLU A 320 -1.84 -14.09 18.89
CA GLU A 320 -3.10 -13.59 18.33
C GLU A 320 -2.93 -13.21 16.85
N PHE A 321 -1.85 -12.51 16.51
CA PHE A 321 -1.53 -12.15 15.14
C PHE A 321 -1.30 -13.38 14.26
N ILE A 322 -0.53 -14.37 14.70
CA ILE A 322 -0.28 -15.63 13.96
C ILE A 322 -1.62 -16.33 13.67
N LYS A 323 -2.48 -16.48 14.68
CA LYS A 323 -3.80 -17.08 14.51
C LYS A 323 -4.64 -16.35 13.46
N TRP A 324 -4.68 -15.03 13.53
CA TRP A 324 -5.40 -14.21 12.56
C TRP A 324 -4.79 -14.31 11.16
N ALA A 325 -3.48 -14.12 11.03
CA ALA A 325 -2.76 -14.16 9.75
C ALA A 325 -2.96 -15.50 9.03
N HIS A 326 -2.82 -16.61 9.74
CA HIS A 326 -3.05 -17.94 9.19
C HIS A 326 -4.51 -18.18 8.80
N SER A 327 -5.48 -17.62 9.55
CA SER A 327 -6.90 -17.76 9.21
C SER A 327 -7.28 -17.14 7.86
N ILE A 328 -6.48 -16.21 7.35
CA ILE A 328 -6.67 -15.55 6.06
C ILE A 328 -5.58 -15.89 5.03
N GLY A 329 -4.68 -16.81 5.36
CA GLY A 329 -3.69 -17.36 4.43
C GLY A 329 -2.34 -16.63 4.41
N LEU A 330 -2.08 -15.67 5.28
CA LEU A 330 -0.81 -14.92 5.30
C LEU A 330 0.34 -15.75 5.88
N PRO A 331 1.59 -15.59 5.38
CA PRO A 331 2.76 -16.27 5.88
C PRO A 331 3.30 -15.60 7.16
N VAL A 332 3.82 -16.43 8.08
CA VAL A 332 4.46 -15.98 9.33
C VAL A 332 5.81 -16.68 9.58
N THR A 333 6.31 -17.45 8.61
CA THR A 333 7.60 -18.14 8.68
C THR A 333 8.41 -17.99 7.39
N PHE A 334 9.71 -18.23 7.44
CA PHE A 334 10.54 -18.23 6.23
C PHE A 334 10.10 -19.29 5.22
N GLU A 335 9.71 -20.48 5.68
CA GLU A 335 9.23 -21.54 4.80
C GLU A 335 7.95 -21.11 4.07
N GLU A 336 7.02 -20.48 4.77
CA GLU A 336 5.76 -19.96 4.19
C GLU A 336 5.99 -18.79 3.23
N LEU A 337 7.06 -18.02 3.45
CA LEU A 337 7.55 -17.01 2.49
C LEU A 337 8.27 -17.64 1.29
N GLY A 338 8.35 -18.97 1.21
CA GLY A 338 9.07 -19.65 0.15
C GLY A 338 10.60 -19.59 0.28
N LEU A 339 11.11 -19.24 1.45
CA LEU A 339 12.55 -19.13 1.78
C LEU A 339 13.02 -20.36 2.57
N ARG A 340 12.91 -21.56 1.98
CA ARG A 340 13.27 -22.84 2.66
C ARG A 340 14.74 -22.93 3.00
N ASP A 341 15.61 -22.43 2.12
CA ASP A 341 17.06 -22.54 2.22
C ASP A 341 17.71 -21.19 2.56
N VAL A 342 17.02 -20.35 3.38
CA VAL A 342 17.56 -19.07 3.82
C VAL A 342 18.77 -19.29 4.75
N THR A 343 19.88 -18.62 4.45
CA THR A 343 21.11 -18.69 5.23
C THR A 343 21.27 -17.46 6.14
N ASP A 344 22.19 -17.53 7.11
CA ASP A 344 22.54 -16.38 7.92
C ASP A 344 23.05 -15.22 7.07
N GLU A 345 23.85 -15.50 6.04
CA GLU A 345 24.33 -14.49 5.10
C GLU A 345 23.16 -13.76 4.40
N ASP A 346 22.11 -14.49 4.02
CA ASP A 346 20.91 -13.89 3.44
C ASP A 346 20.20 -12.97 4.44
N LEU A 347 20.07 -13.40 5.70
CA LEU A 347 19.44 -12.61 6.75
C LEU A 347 20.26 -11.36 7.07
N TYR A 348 21.59 -11.42 7.01
CA TYR A 348 22.44 -10.24 7.15
C TYR A 348 22.26 -9.27 5.98
N LYS A 349 22.08 -9.73 4.73
CA LYS A 349 21.75 -8.86 3.58
C LYS A 349 20.42 -8.12 3.82
N VAL A 350 19.42 -8.83 4.35
CA VAL A 350 18.14 -8.19 4.74
C VAL A 350 18.38 -7.15 5.83
N ALA A 351 19.13 -7.49 6.90
CA ALA A 351 19.37 -6.58 8.02
C ALA A 351 20.12 -5.29 7.60
N GLU A 352 21.10 -5.39 6.73
CA GLU A 352 21.81 -4.22 6.18
C GLU A 352 20.86 -3.35 5.33
N LYS A 353 19.97 -3.96 4.56
CA LYS A 353 18.96 -3.23 3.81
C LYS A 353 17.96 -2.54 4.75
N VAL A 354 17.52 -3.21 5.84
CA VAL A 354 16.64 -2.62 6.87
C VAL A 354 17.23 -1.31 7.40
N LYS A 355 18.50 -1.30 7.77
CA LYS A 355 19.19 -0.10 8.32
C LYS A 355 19.27 1.06 7.34
N ALA A 356 19.19 0.79 6.04
CA ALA A 356 19.21 1.79 4.99
C ALA A 356 17.80 2.38 4.69
N THR A 357 16.74 1.85 5.30
CA THR A 357 15.36 2.32 5.05
C THR A 357 15.03 3.58 5.85
N SER A 358 14.10 4.38 5.34
CA SER A 358 13.55 5.52 6.08
C SER A 358 12.70 5.08 7.28
N GLU A 359 12.11 3.90 7.20
CA GLU A 359 11.32 3.26 8.25
C GLU A 359 12.16 2.95 9.50
N TYR A 360 13.38 2.44 9.29
CA TYR A 360 14.33 2.19 10.39
C TYR A 360 14.66 3.48 11.17
N GLN A 361 14.76 4.61 10.49
CA GLN A 361 15.06 5.90 11.13
C GLN A 361 13.91 6.41 12.03
N ARG A 362 12.72 5.83 11.91
CA ARG A 362 11.56 6.15 12.76
C ARG A 362 11.51 5.34 14.05
N LEU A 363 12.41 4.37 14.23
CA LEU A 363 12.52 3.64 15.49
C LEU A 363 12.96 4.57 16.63
N ALA A 364 12.51 4.27 17.85
CA ALA A 364 12.90 4.99 19.05
C ALA A 364 14.35 4.72 19.48
N TYR A 365 14.94 3.64 18.96
CA TYR A 365 16.26 3.14 19.35
C TYR A 365 16.96 2.52 18.12
N GLU A 366 18.29 2.49 18.20
CA GLU A 366 19.09 1.82 17.19
C GLU A 366 19.15 0.30 17.45
N ILE A 367 19.06 -0.47 16.38
CA ILE A 367 19.14 -1.94 16.40
C ILE A 367 20.32 -2.36 15.51
N SER A 368 21.23 -3.19 16.02
CA SER A 368 22.31 -3.72 15.20
C SER A 368 21.82 -4.76 14.20
N SER A 369 22.62 -5.03 13.16
CA SER A 369 22.30 -6.09 12.19
C SER A 369 22.19 -7.46 12.86
N ASP A 370 23.02 -7.77 13.86
CA ASP A 370 22.93 -9.00 14.66
C ASP A 370 21.58 -9.10 15.38
N GLN A 371 21.11 -7.99 15.97
CA GLN A 371 19.81 -7.94 16.65
C GLN A 371 18.66 -8.13 15.67
N ILE A 372 18.70 -7.50 14.49
CA ILE A 372 17.68 -7.68 13.44
C ILE A 372 17.62 -9.14 12.99
N VAL A 373 18.79 -9.77 12.73
CA VAL A 373 18.87 -11.19 12.36
C VAL A 373 18.30 -12.08 13.47
N ALA A 374 18.67 -11.82 14.73
CA ALA A 374 18.17 -12.56 15.86
C ALA A 374 16.64 -12.45 16.00
N MET A 375 16.09 -11.24 15.85
CA MET A 375 14.64 -10.99 15.89
C MET A 375 13.89 -11.73 14.79
N MET A 376 14.38 -11.72 13.54
CA MET A 376 13.79 -12.48 12.44
C MET A 376 13.81 -13.99 12.70
N LYS A 377 14.91 -14.53 13.25
CA LYS A 377 15.02 -15.95 13.62
C LYS A 377 14.04 -16.31 14.74
N VAL A 378 13.92 -15.50 15.78
CA VAL A 378 12.97 -15.71 16.88
C VAL A 378 11.54 -15.68 16.34
N ALA A 379 11.20 -14.72 15.50
CA ALA A 379 9.88 -14.63 14.89
C ALA A 379 9.55 -15.87 14.05
N ASN A 380 10.51 -16.36 13.28
CA ASN A 380 10.36 -17.59 12.51
C ASN A 380 10.08 -18.82 13.40
N GLU A 381 10.82 -18.99 14.51
CA GLU A 381 10.61 -20.12 15.44
C GLU A 381 9.27 -20.01 16.20
N ILE A 382 8.87 -18.80 16.59
CA ILE A 382 7.56 -18.54 17.18
C ILE A 382 6.45 -18.80 16.15
N GLY A 383 6.62 -18.34 14.91
CA GLY A 383 5.71 -18.63 13.79
C GLY A 383 5.53 -20.12 13.56
N LYS A 384 6.60 -20.90 13.49
CA LYS A 384 6.55 -22.37 13.38
C LYS A 384 5.79 -23.01 14.54
N LYS A 385 6.17 -22.66 15.78
CA LYS A 385 5.58 -23.24 16.97
C LYS A 385 4.07 -23.03 17.06
N TYR A 386 3.62 -21.81 16.90
CA TYR A 386 2.22 -21.47 17.06
C TYR A 386 1.41 -21.65 15.77
N GLY A 387 2.05 -21.58 14.60
CA GLY A 387 1.43 -21.90 13.32
C GLY A 387 0.95 -23.35 13.23
N GLN A 388 1.62 -24.29 13.90
CA GLN A 388 1.15 -25.68 14.00
C GLN A 388 -0.20 -25.81 14.74
N LEU A 389 -0.49 -24.90 15.67
CA LEU A 389 -1.76 -24.89 16.42
C LEU A 389 -2.90 -24.25 15.61
N TYR A 390 -2.55 -23.39 14.65
CA TYR A 390 -3.47 -22.63 13.83
C TYR A 390 -3.06 -22.76 12.36
N PRO A 391 -3.41 -23.87 11.68
CA PRO A 391 -2.96 -24.11 10.30
C PRO A 391 -3.31 -22.97 9.35
N ARG A 392 -2.38 -22.64 8.45
CA ARG A 392 -2.55 -21.61 7.44
C ARG A 392 -3.64 -21.98 6.45
N ALA A 393 -4.63 -21.11 6.27
CA ALA A 393 -5.69 -21.29 5.31
C ALA A 393 -5.16 -21.15 3.85
N PRO A 394 -5.63 -21.96 2.90
CA PRO A 394 -5.30 -21.75 1.49
C PRO A 394 -6.00 -20.49 0.96
N TYR A 395 -5.42 -19.88 -0.06
CA TYR A 395 -6.05 -18.73 -0.75
C TYR A 395 -7.21 -19.15 -1.69
N GLU A 396 -7.22 -20.40 -2.16
CA GLU A 396 -8.21 -20.98 -3.07
C GLU A 396 -9.27 -21.80 -2.34
#